data_34ced6159ee7fe8b58be7abf20aa8a0a
#
_entry.id   34ced6159ee7fe8b58be7abf20aa8a0a
#
_cell.length_a   1.000
_cell.length_b   1.000
_cell.length_c   1.000
_cell.angle_alpha   90.00
_cell.angle_beta   90.00
_cell.angle_gamma   90.00
#
_symmetry.space_group_name_H-M   'P 1'
#
loop_
_entity.id
_entity.type
_entity.pdbx_description
1 polymer ?
#
loop_
_entity_poly.entity_id
_entity_poly.type
_entity_poly.pdbx_seq_one_letter_code
_entity_poly.pdbx_strand_id
1 'polypeptide(L)'
;LVGSEMCIRDRPYAPWYVIDAKEKSGTALMVIKTVADVLEKALEKKRAGKEAEIFEKPVPPDRYEKGILAKADLTKRLEEAEYRKKLDKLQKRLEVLHGELYRLRIPVILGFEGWDAAGKGGAIKRLTSHLDPRGYKVCPTASPNDVEKSHHYLWRFWNHVPKAGHIAIFDRTWYG
;
A
#
# COMPACT_ATOMS: atom_id res chain seq x y z
N LEU A 1 9.60 11.48 -18.02
CA LEU A 1 8.57 10.42 -17.96
C LEU A 1 9.00 9.08 -18.56
N VAL A 2 10.22 8.97 -19.10
CA VAL A 2 10.72 7.72 -19.73
C VAL A 2 11.29 6.73 -18.73
N GLY A 3 11.48 7.12 -17.47
CA GLY A 3 12.00 6.25 -16.41
C GLY A 3 10.95 5.42 -15.66
N SER A 4 9.65 5.69 -15.84
CA SER A 4 8.60 5.07 -15.05
C SER A 4 8.23 3.65 -15.49
N GLU A 5 8.49 3.29 -16.74
CA GLU A 5 8.08 1.99 -17.28
C GLU A 5 8.87 0.79 -16.75
N MET A 6 10.13 0.99 -16.36
CA MET A 6 10.96 -0.10 -15.81
C MET A 6 10.64 -0.43 -14.34
N CYS A 7 10.00 0.48 -13.60
CA CYS A 7 9.72 0.30 -12.18
C CYS A 7 8.32 -0.26 -11.89
N ILE A 8 7.39 -0.17 -12.83
CA ILE A 8 6.00 -0.63 -12.67
C ILE A 8 5.87 -2.07 -13.21
N ARG A 9 6.69 -2.98 -12.71
CA ARG A 9 6.48 -4.39 -12.97
C ARG A 9 5.75 -5.02 -11.80
N ASP A 10 4.51 -5.39 -12.05
CA ASP A 10 3.73 -6.16 -11.11
C ASP A 10 4.41 -7.50 -10.85
N ARG A 11 4.73 -7.76 -9.59
CA ARG A 11 5.37 -9.01 -9.17
C ARG A 11 4.41 -9.77 -8.27
N PRO A 12 4.30 -11.10 -8.42
CA PRO A 12 3.38 -11.91 -7.60
C PRO A 12 3.59 -11.74 -6.09
N TYR A 13 4.82 -11.43 -5.65
CA TYR A 13 5.15 -11.20 -4.24
C TYR A 13 5.07 -9.72 -3.81
N ALA A 14 4.98 -8.79 -4.77
CA ALA A 14 4.87 -7.36 -4.51
C ALA A 14 3.95 -6.71 -5.57
N PRO A 15 2.65 -7.05 -5.57
CA PRO A 15 1.72 -6.59 -6.59
C PRO A 15 1.40 -5.10 -6.44
N TRP A 16 1.21 -4.44 -7.58
CA TRP A 16 0.68 -3.09 -7.63
C TRP A 16 -0.85 -3.12 -7.62
N TYR A 17 -1.43 -2.27 -6.79
CA TYR A 17 -2.87 -2.05 -6.75
C TYR A 17 -3.17 -0.65 -7.27
N VAL A 18 -3.70 -0.55 -8.49
CA VAL A 18 -4.10 0.73 -9.08
C VAL A 18 -5.50 1.09 -8.58
N ILE A 19 -5.61 2.22 -7.88
CA ILE A 19 -6.86 2.68 -7.29
C ILE A 19 -7.23 4.04 -7.90
N ASP A 20 -8.45 4.13 -8.44
CA ASP A 20 -8.99 5.39 -8.95
C ASP A 20 -9.18 6.39 -7.79
N ALA A 21 -8.59 7.58 -7.95
CA ALA A 21 -8.57 8.63 -6.93
C ALA A 21 -9.58 9.77 -7.20
N LYS A 22 -10.49 9.61 -8.16
CA LYS A 22 -11.42 10.68 -8.54
C LYS A 22 -12.43 11.01 -7.45
N GLU A 23 -12.95 10.02 -6.76
CA GLU A 23 -13.91 10.18 -5.67
C GLU A 23 -13.26 9.80 -4.34
N LYS A 24 -13.05 10.81 -3.46
CA LYS A 24 -12.26 10.66 -2.21
C LYS A 24 -12.78 9.56 -1.27
N SER A 25 -14.08 9.42 -1.14
CA SER A 25 -14.69 8.46 -0.22
C SER A 25 -14.55 7.03 -0.76
N GLY A 26 -14.84 6.82 -2.03
CA GLY A 26 -14.66 5.54 -2.71
C GLY A 26 -13.20 5.10 -2.76
N THR A 27 -12.29 6.04 -3.07
CA THR A 27 -10.85 5.78 -3.04
C THR A 27 -10.39 5.30 -1.67
N ALA A 28 -10.81 5.98 -0.59
CA ALA A 28 -10.42 5.60 0.76
C ALA A 28 -10.94 4.20 1.14
N LEU A 29 -12.18 3.88 0.77
CA LEU A 29 -12.72 2.54 0.99
C LEU A 29 -11.97 1.46 0.20
N MET A 30 -11.65 1.74 -1.07
CA MET A 30 -10.88 0.81 -1.90
C MET A 30 -9.49 0.54 -1.32
N VAL A 31 -8.78 1.58 -0.87
CA VAL A 31 -7.48 1.44 -0.21
C VAL A 31 -7.59 0.54 1.02
N ILE A 32 -8.50 0.87 1.95
CA ILE A 32 -8.63 0.13 3.20
C ILE A 32 -9.05 -1.33 2.94
N LYS A 33 -10.00 -1.55 2.03
CA LYS A 33 -10.42 -2.90 1.63
C LYS A 33 -9.26 -3.69 1.04
N THR A 34 -8.54 -3.11 0.08
CA THR A 34 -7.40 -3.77 -0.57
C THR A 34 -6.33 -4.17 0.45
N VAL A 35 -5.97 -3.27 1.35
CA VAL A 35 -5.01 -3.57 2.42
C VAL A 35 -5.51 -4.70 3.31
N ALA A 36 -6.77 -4.65 3.77
CA ALA A 36 -7.33 -5.70 4.61
C ALA A 36 -7.33 -7.07 3.92
N ASP A 37 -7.73 -7.13 2.64
CA ASP A 37 -7.77 -8.38 1.85
C ASP A 37 -6.36 -8.97 1.63
N VAL A 38 -5.36 -8.12 1.41
CA VAL A 38 -3.96 -8.54 1.23
C VAL A 38 -3.38 -9.07 2.53
N LEU A 39 -3.62 -8.38 3.65
CA LEU A 39 -3.15 -8.80 4.97
C LEU A 39 -3.79 -10.14 5.39
N GLU A 40 -5.07 -10.31 5.16
CA GLU A 40 -5.78 -11.56 5.46
C GLU A 40 -5.19 -12.73 4.68
N LYS A 41 -5.00 -12.59 3.36
CA LYS A 41 -4.34 -13.61 2.53
C LYS A 41 -2.91 -13.93 2.99
N ALA A 42 -2.14 -12.92 3.40
CA ALA A 42 -0.79 -13.12 3.90
C ALA A 42 -0.78 -13.89 5.23
N LEU A 43 -1.72 -13.57 6.12
CA LEU A 43 -1.91 -14.29 7.39
C LEU A 43 -2.31 -15.75 7.16
N GLU A 44 -3.22 -16.02 6.24
CA GLU A 44 -3.64 -17.38 5.87
C GLU A 44 -2.45 -18.20 5.33
N LYS A 45 -1.63 -17.62 4.43
CA LYS A 45 -0.42 -18.28 3.92
C LYS A 45 0.56 -18.61 5.05
N LYS A 46 0.79 -17.66 5.96
CA LYS A 46 1.68 -17.88 7.11
C LYS A 46 1.17 -18.96 8.06
N ARG A 47 -0.14 -18.98 8.34
CA ARG A 47 -0.78 -20.03 9.15
C ARG A 47 -0.68 -21.41 8.51
N ALA A 48 -0.79 -21.47 7.16
CA ALA A 48 -0.65 -22.70 6.40
C ALA A 48 0.79 -23.23 6.29
N GLY A 49 1.76 -22.53 6.87
CA GLY A 49 3.19 -22.92 6.83
C GLY A 49 3.82 -22.88 5.44
N LYS A 50 3.18 -22.21 4.46
CA LYS A 50 3.73 -22.08 3.11
C LYS A 50 4.87 -21.08 3.12
N GLU A 51 6.07 -21.52 2.78
CA GLU A 51 7.21 -20.65 2.52
C GLU A 51 6.94 -19.74 1.31
N ALA A 52 7.64 -18.60 1.28
CA ALA A 52 7.56 -17.70 0.13
C ALA A 52 8.06 -18.42 -1.13
N GLU A 53 7.23 -18.47 -2.15
CA GLU A 53 7.62 -19.03 -3.46
C GLU A 53 8.78 -18.22 -4.03
N ILE A 54 9.83 -18.89 -4.50
CA ILE A 54 10.91 -18.25 -5.26
C ILE A 54 10.37 -18.00 -6.67
N PHE A 55 10.14 -16.72 -6.99
CA PHE A 55 9.56 -16.36 -8.27
C PHE A 55 10.61 -16.20 -9.36
N GLU A 56 10.38 -16.81 -10.52
CA GLU A 56 11.16 -16.57 -11.72
C GLU A 56 11.00 -15.10 -12.18
N LYS A 57 12.04 -14.59 -12.88
CA LYS A 57 11.99 -13.20 -13.41
C LYS A 57 10.81 -13.06 -14.37
N PRO A 58 9.93 -12.10 -14.17
CA PRO A 58 8.79 -11.89 -15.06
C PRO A 58 9.27 -11.51 -16.46
N VAL A 59 8.70 -12.15 -17.47
CA VAL A 59 8.89 -11.79 -18.87
C VAL A 59 8.17 -10.47 -19.15
N PRO A 60 8.79 -9.48 -19.80
CA PRO A 60 8.11 -8.23 -20.18
C PRO A 60 6.91 -8.52 -21.09
N PRO A 61 5.77 -7.87 -20.91
CA PRO A 61 4.65 -8.00 -21.85
C PRO A 61 5.04 -7.40 -23.21
N ASP A 62 4.75 -8.14 -24.29
CA ASP A 62 5.11 -7.76 -25.66
C ASP A 62 4.32 -6.56 -26.22
N ARG A 63 3.24 -6.14 -25.57
CA ARG A 63 2.41 -5.01 -25.99
C ARG A 63 1.80 -4.28 -24.80
N TYR A 64 1.80 -2.95 -24.88
CA TYR A 64 1.00 -2.10 -23.99
C TYR A 64 -0.49 -2.26 -24.32
N GLU A 65 -1.22 -3.05 -23.59
CA GLU A 65 -2.66 -2.96 -23.57
C GLU A 65 -3.09 -1.59 -23.03
N LYS A 66 -4.24 -1.07 -23.54
CA LYS A 66 -4.83 0.18 -23.03
C LYS A 66 -4.88 0.11 -21.51
N GLY A 67 -4.17 1.04 -20.86
CA GLY A 67 -3.92 1.02 -19.43
C GLY A 67 -5.19 0.89 -18.59
N ILE A 68 -5.06 0.37 -17.38
CA ILE A 68 -6.15 0.20 -16.40
C ILE A 68 -6.95 1.50 -16.23
N LEU A 69 -6.29 2.66 -16.34
CA LEU A 69 -6.92 3.97 -16.25
C LEU A 69 -7.96 4.24 -17.35
N ALA A 70 -7.81 3.65 -18.54
CA ALA A 70 -8.79 3.78 -19.62
C ALA A 70 -10.11 3.05 -19.34
N LYS A 71 -10.12 2.12 -18.39
CA LYS A 71 -11.30 1.35 -17.95
C LYS A 71 -11.95 1.92 -16.69
N ALA A 72 -11.42 3.03 -16.15
CA ALA A 72 -11.93 3.64 -14.92
C ALA A 72 -13.33 4.22 -15.14
N ASP A 73 -14.31 3.77 -14.36
CA ASP A 73 -15.66 4.31 -14.38
C ASP A 73 -15.72 5.58 -13.53
N LEU A 74 -15.76 6.72 -14.21
CA LEU A 74 -15.75 8.04 -13.60
C LEU A 74 -17.14 8.50 -13.10
N THR A 75 -18.18 7.70 -13.24
CA THR A 75 -19.55 8.06 -12.84
C THR A 75 -19.92 7.53 -11.46
N LYS A 76 -19.14 6.60 -10.92
CA LYS A 76 -19.40 6.00 -9.61
C LYS A 76 -19.36 7.04 -8.49
N ARG A 77 -20.42 7.06 -7.70
CA ARG A 77 -20.54 7.85 -6.46
C ARG A 77 -21.02 6.94 -5.34
N LEU A 78 -20.59 7.24 -4.13
CA LEU A 78 -21.00 6.51 -2.93
C LEU A 78 -21.74 7.48 -1.98
N GLU A 79 -22.92 7.08 -1.52
CA GLU A 79 -23.68 7.83 -0.54
C GLU A 79 -22.95 7.90 0.82
N GLU A 80 -22.98 9.06 1.46
CA GLU A 80 -22.21 9.33 2.69
C GLU A 80 -22.55 8.34 3.83
N ALA A 81 -23.81 7.98 4.01
CA ALA A 81 -24.23 7.04 5.04
C ALA A 81 -23.68 5.63 4.79
N GLU A 82 -23.71 5.19 3.53
CA GLU A 82 -23.15 3.91 3.11
C GLU A 82 -21.61 3.89 3.25
N TYR A 83 -20.98 5.00 2.88
CA TYR A 83 -19.54 5.18 3.06
C TYR A 83 -19.12 5.00 4.52
N ARG A 84 -19.76 5.72 5.45
CA ARG A 84 -19.45 5.64 6.88
C ARG A 84 -19.59 4.23 7.44
N LYS A 85 -20.69 3.54 7.09
CA LYS A 85 -20.94 2.16 7.52
C LYS A 85 -19.87 1.20 7.01
N LYS A 86 -19.48 1.33 5.72
CA LYS A 86 -18.41 0.49 5.12
C LYS A 86 -17.05 0.79 5.72
N LEU A 87 -16.76 2.07 5.96
CA LEU A 87 -15.51 2.52 6.56
C LEU A 87 -15.32 1.94 7.97
N ASP A 88 -16.30 2.09 8.84
CA ASP A 88 -16.28 1.54 10.22
C ASP A 88 -16.03 0.02 10.22
N LYS A 89 -16.76 -0.71 9.37
CA LYS A 89 -16.57 -2.16 9.25
C LYS A 89 -15.15 -2.54 8.82
N LEU A 90 -14.57 -1.83 7.86
CA LEU A 90 -13.23 -2.10 7.36
C LEU A 90 -12.15 -1.72 8.38
N GLN A 91 -12.34 -0.62 9.11
CA GLN A 91 -11.42 -0.18 10.15
C GLN A 91 -11.38 -1.16 11.32
N LYS A 92 -12.53 -1.67 11.77
CA LYS A 92 -12.60 -2.74 12.78
C LYS A 92 -11.89 -4.03 12.31
N ARG A 93 -12.07 -4.39 11.04
CA ARG A 93 -11.34 -5.54 10.46
C ARG A 93 -9.83 -5.33 10.48
N LEU A 94 -9.35 -4.14 10.10
CA LEU A 94 -7.92 -3.80 10.15
C LEU A 94 -7.34 -3.81 11.55
N GLU A 95 -8.08 -3.35 12.55
CA GLU A 95 -7.67 -3.41 13.96
C GLU A 95 -7.38 -4.85 14.39
N VAL A 96 -8.29 -5.78 14.09
CA VAL A 96 -8.11 -7.21 14.37
C VAL A 96 -6.88 -7.77 13.64
N LEU A 97 -6.76 -7.50 12.33
CA LEU A 97 -5.64 -7.97 11.52
C LEU A 97 -4.30 -7.40 12.02
N HIS A 98 -4.26 -6.15 12.45
CA HIS A 98 -3.07 -5.52 13.02
C HIS A 98 -2.61 -6.23 14.31
N GLY A 99 -3.55 -6.57 15.20
CA GLY A 99 -3.24 -7.36 16.39
C GLY A 99 -2.66 -8.74 16.05
N GLU A 100 -3.17 -9.38 15.01
CA GLU A 100 -2.64 -10.67 14.55
C GLU A 100 -1.24 -10.56 13.91
N LEU A 101 -1.00 -9.52 13.10
CA LEU A 101 0.33 -9.24 12.55
C LEU A 101 1.37 -9.10 13.67
N TYR A 102 1.03 -8.34 14.70
CA TYR A 102 1.90 -8.17 15.86
C TYR A 102 2.20 -9.50 16.56
N ARG A 103 1.17 -10.31 16.82
CA ARG A 103 1.29 -11.61 17.48
C ARG A 103 2.11 -12.62 16.67
N LEU A 104 1.92 -12.64 15.34
CA LEU A 104 2.61 -13.55 14.43
C LEU A 104 3.96 -13.02 13.94
N ARG A 105 4.38 -11.83 14.40
CA ARG A 105 5.66 -11.22 14.04
C ARG A 105 5.83 -10.98 12.54
N ILE A 106 4.76 -10.63 11.82
CA ILE A 106 4.81 -10.39 10.39
C ILE A 106 5.07 -8.90 10.13
N PRO A 107 6.22 -8.51 9.55
CA PRO A 107 6.46 -7.13 9.15
C PRO A 107 5.69 -6.82 7.87
N VAL A 108 5.17 -5.58 7.76
CA VAL A 108 4.41 -5.13 6.59
C VAL A 108 4.96 -3.80 6.10
N ILE A 109 5.12 -3.67 4.79
CA ILE A 109 5.45 -2.39 4.13
C ILE A 109 4.28 -2.04 3.20
N LEU A 110 3.74 -0.83 3.37
CA LEU A 110 2.75 -0.25 2.50
C LEU A 110 3.36 0.97 1.80
N GLY A 111 3.44 0.93 0.48
CA GLY A 111 3.92 2.04 -0.35
C GLY A 111 2.76 2.76 -1.03
N PHE A 112 2.63 4.06 -0.84
CA PHE A 112 1.65 4.90 -1.50
C PHE A 112 2.32 5.77 -2.54
N GLU A 113 1.92 5.59 -3.80
CA GLU A 113 2.32 6.43 -4.91
C GLU A 113 1.10 7.10 -5.55
N GLY A 114 1.31 8.18 -6.24
CA GLY A 114 0.27 8.91 -6.96
C GLY A 114 0.60 10.38 -7.12
N TRP A 115 -0.13 11.05 -8.01
CA TRP A 115 0.01 12.47 -8.30
C TRP A 115 -0.16 13.33 -7.07
N ASP A 116 0.32 14.57 -7.14
CA ASP A 116 0.04 15.52 -6.08
C ASP A 116 -1.47 15.76 -5.96
N ALA A 117 -1.95 15.99 -4.74
CA ALA A 117 -3.38 16.09 -4.42
C ALA A 117 -4.25 14.85 -4.76
N ALA A 118 -3.69 13.70 -5.13
CA ALA A 118 -4.44 12.46 -5.40
C ALA A 118 -5.10 11.83 -4.16
N GLY A 119 -4.98 12.45 -2.99
CA GLY A 119 -5.63 11.98 -1.76
C GLY A 119 -4.85 10.96 -0.92
N LYS A 120 -3.57 10.71 -1.22
CA LYS A 120 -2.70 9.78 -0.48
C LYS A 120 -2.76 9.98 1.03
N GLY A 121 -2.46 11.20 1.51
CA GLY A 121 -2.50 11.51 2.94
C GLY A 121 -3.86 11.30 3.59
N GLY A 122 -4.95 11.60 2.86
CA GLY A 122 -6.31 11.31 3.33
C GLY A 122 -6.61 9.83 3.45
N ALA A 123 -6.14 9.01 2.52
CA ALA A 123 -6.26 7.55 2.57
C ALA A 123 -5.44 6.96 3.72
N ILE A 124 -4.18 7.38 3.88
CA ILE A 124 -3.29 6.97 4.98
C ILE A 124 -3.94 7.31 6.34
N LYS A 125 -4.46 8.53 6.50
CA LYS A 125 -5.15 8.94 7.74
C LYS A 125 -6.32 8.03 8.09
N ARG A 126 -7.14 7.64 7.10
CA ARG A 126 -8.29 6.75 7.33
C ARG A 126 -7.86 5.30 7.58
N LEU A 127 -6.79 4.86 6.91
CA LEU A 127 -6.19 3.55 7.14
C LEU A 127 -5.69 3.42 8.58
N THR A 128 -4.99 4.43 9.10
CA THR A 128 -4.32 4.37 10.40
C THR A 128 -5.21 4.72 11.58
N SER A 129 -6.41 5.26 11.36
CA SER A 129 -7.27 5.82 12.41
C SER A 129 -7.69 4.82 13.51
N HIS A 130 -7.69 3.51 13.22
CA HIS A 130 -8.04 2.44 14.16
C HIS A 130 -6.86 1.49 14.44
N LEU A 131 -5.67 1.81 13.95
CA LEU A 131 -4.47 1.03 14.24
C LEU A 131 -3.81 1.53 15.54
N ASP A 132 -3.23 0.63 16.31
CA ASP A 132 -2.41 1.00 17.47
C ASP A 132 -1.17 1.79 16.99
N PRO A 133 -0.99 3.05 17.42
CA PRO A 133 0.12 3.91 16.97
C PRO A 133 1.50 3.33 17.31
N ARG A 134 1.60 2.41 18.25
CA ARG A 134 2.84 1.71 18.59
C ARG A 134 3.24 0.67 17.56
N GLY A 135 2.28 0.18 16.77
CA GLY A 135 2.48 -0.91 15.80
C GLY A 135 2.70 -0.43 14.37
N TYR A 136 2.64 0.87 14.08
CA TYR A 136 2.91 1.39 12.74
C TYR A 136 3.75 2.67 12.76
N LYS A 137 4.36 2.97 11.62
CA LYS A 137 5.07 4.23 11.37
C LYS A 137 4.72 4.76 9.98
N VAL A 138 4.30 6.02 9.89
CA VAL A 138 4.18 6.72 8.61
C VAL A 138 5.50 7.41 8.30
N CYS A 139 6.03 7.16 7.10
CA CYS A 139 7.30 7.67 6.61
C CYS A 139 7.03 8.57 5.39
N PRO A 140 6.83 9.89 5.59
CA PRO A 140 6.71 10.84 4.49
C PRO A 140 8.06 11.00 3.80
N THR A 141 8.08 10.92 2.47
CA THR A 141 9.30 11.04 1.68
C THR A 141 9.34 12.42 1.02
N ALA A 142 10.23 13.26 1.50
CA ALA A 142 10.57 14.55 0.90
C ALA A 142 11.86 14.46 0.06
N SER A 143 12.32 15.58 -0.49
CA SER A 143 13.63 15.65 -1.14
C SER A 143 14.74 15.20 -0.17
N PRO A 144 15.75 14.45 -0.64
CA PRO A 144 16.80 13.92 0.22
C PRO A 144 17.67 15.06 0.82
N ASN A 145 17.99 14.94 2.09
CA ASN A 145 18.95 15.81 2.76
C ASN A 145 20.40 15.45 2.38
N ASP A 146 21.38 16.22 2.85
CA ASP A 146 22.78 16.03 2.44
C ASP A 146 23.38 14.72 2.95
N VAL A 147 22.96 14.22 4.11
CA VAL A 147 23.37 12.91 4.61
C VAL A 147 22.78 11.80 3.73
N GLU A 148 21.52 11.90 3.38
CA GLU A 148 20.86 10.92 2.50
C GLU A 148 21.48 10.91 1.09
N LYS A 149 21.88 12.07 0.56
CA LYS A 149 22.59 12.20 -0.73
C LYS A 149 23.98 11.55 -0.74
N SER A 150 24.65 11.46 0.40
CA SER A 150 25.95 10.82 0.53
C SER A 150 25.89 9.29 0.52
N HIS A 151 24.70 8.72 0.57
CA HIS A 151 24.46 7.27 0.58
C HIS A 151 23.73 6.82 -0.69
N HIS A 152 23.66 5.50 -0.91
CA HIS A 152 22.81 4.93 -1.94
C HIS A 152 21.36 5.34 -1.73
N TYR A 153 20.59 5.66 -2.79
CA TYR A 153 19.24 6.24 -2.69
C TYR A 153 18.24 5.39 -1.88
N LEU A 154 18.44 4.07 -1.81
CA LEU A 154 17.61 3.18 -0.98
C LEU A 154 17.93 3.27 0.52
N TRP A 155 19.10 3.82 0.90
CA TRP A 155 19.54 3.87 2.29
C TRP A 155 18.50 4.55 3.20
N ARG A 156 17.92 5.66 2.77
CA ARG A 156 16.91 6.40 3.50
C ARG A 156 15.63 5.58 3.77
N PHE A 157 15.29 4.64 2.89
CA PHE A 157 14.14 3.76 3.04
C PHE A 157 14.46 2.56 3.92
N TRP A 158 15.65 1.98 3.79
CA TRP A 158 16.08 0.87 4.64
C TRP A 158 16.11 1.21 6.11
N ASN A 159 16.42 2.45 6.48
CA ASN A 159 16.37 2.93 7.87
C ASN A 159 14.93 2.94 8.45
N HIS A 160 13.92 2.76 7.63
CA HIS A 160 12.52 2.74 8.00
C HIS A 160 11.83 1.40 7.77
N VAL A 161 12.59 0.35 7.44
CA VAL A 161 12.05 -1.02 7.36
C VAL A 161 11.47 -1.41 8.73
N PRO A 162 10.23 -1.95 8.76
CA PRO A 162 9.55 -2.21 10.02
C PRO A 162 10.16 -3.38 10.78
N LYS A 163 10.06 -3.33 12.11
CA LYS A 163 10.34 -4.48 12.96
C LYS A 163 9.33 -5.60 12.67
N ALA A 164 9.68 -6.83 13.07
CA ALA A 164 8.75 -7.95 13.05
C ALA A 164 7.45 -7.60 13.80
N GLY A 165 6.31 -7.78 13.13
CA GLY A 165 4.99 -7.46 13.65
C GLY A 165 4.57 -5.99 13.57
N HIS A 166 5.31 -5.14 12.86
CA HIS A 166 5.01 -3.72 12.69
C HIS A 166 4.76 -3.37 11.22
N ILE A 167 4.11 -2.22 11.00
CA ILE A 167 3.78 -1.70 9.68
C ILE A 167 4.59 -0.43 9.40
N ALA A 168 5.30 -0.36 8.28
CA ALA A 168 5.84 0.87 7.73
C ALA A 168 4.97 1.34 6.56
N ILE A 169 4.54 2.60 6.59
CA ILE A 169 3.70 3.21 5.56
C ILE A 169 4.50 4.33 4.91
N PHE A 170 4.93 4.13 3.67
CA PHE A 170 5.67 5.13 2.92
C PHE A 170 4.70 6.00 2.10
N ASP A 171 4.66 7.30 2.40
CA ASP A 171 3.99 8.30 1.55
C ASP A 171 5.02 8.83 0.55
N ARG A 172 4.96 8.34 -0.66
CA ARG A 172 5.99 8.26 -1.70
C ARG A 172 7.10 7.27 -1.31
N THR A 173 7.54 6.51 -2.29
CA THR A 173 8.49 5.42 -2.08
C THR A 173 9.78 5.65 -2.88
N TRP A 174 10.57 4.61 -3.04
CA TRP A 174 11.78 4.58 -3.87
C TRP A 174 11.51 4.55 -5.38
N TYR A 175 10.26 4.58 -5.80
CA TYR A 175 9.87 4.62 -7.22
C TYR A 175 9.59 6.05 -7.73
N GLY A 176 9.46 7.03 -6.84
CA GLY A 176 9.19 8.43 -7.17
C GLY A 176 10.42 9.29 -7.45
#